data_db11f5c9e371240c263f5febf0df5281
#
_entry.id   db11f5c9e371240c263f5febf0df5281
#
_cell.length_a   1.000
_cell.length_b   1.000
_cell.length_c   1.000
_cell.angle_alpha   90.00
_cell.angle_beta   90.00
_cell.angle_gamma   90.00
#
_symmetry.space_group_name_H-M   'P 1'
#
loop_
_entity.id
_entity.type
_entity.pdbx_description
1 polymer ?
#
loop_
_entity_poly.entity_id
_entity_poly.type
_entity_poly.pdbx_seq_one_letter_code
_entity_poly.pdbx_strand_id
1 'polypeptide(L)'
;DAVKQGHERIAVVCGAWHLGGLQATVKASADTALLKGLPKLKVQSTWVPWTYRHLTRASGYGAGIQAPGWYEHLWLFGQQADAHPAAPPPSRTIGWLARIARLMRERDLDCSSAHLIEATRLADTLAALRQRPQPGLEELHEATRTVLMMGDDAALQFIGDALLVSQKMGRVPPDVPTVPLQKDVEQQQKSLRLKAEATERTLDLDLRQPNDLARSHLLHRLGLIDIDWGTLSRTGGSARGTFHEVWSLQWQPEFIMKLIEASPWGHNLQAAATARSLERAEKATTLGELSKLVNQALLADLGGAVQAISRILENRAAVSGDTLQLLEALPPLANVFRYGNVRQTDTGLVAHMLDSLILRAAI
;
A
#
# COMPACT_ATOMS: atom_id res chain seq x y z
N ASP A 1 33.55 -15.40 2.17
CA ASP A 1 33.37 -15.00 3.57
C ASP A 1 33.02 -16.18 4.47
N ALA A 2 32.01 -17.01 4.19
CA ALA A 2 31.62 -18.15 5.04
C ALA A 2 32.79 -19.13 5.31
N VAL A 3 33.57 -19.46 4.27
CA VAL A 3 34.80 -20.30 4.45
C VAL A 3 35.81 -19.61 5.36
N LYS A 4 36.01 -18.28 5.23
CA LYS A 4 36.90 -17.50 6.10
C LYS A 4 36.43 -17.43 7.53
N GLN A 5 35.12 -17.56 7.75
CA GLN A 5 34.47 -17.61 9.06
C GLN A 5 34.51 -19.02 9.70
N GLY A 6 35.10 -20.00 9.02
CA GLY A 6 35.29 -21.36 9.52
C GLY A 6 34.08 -22.28 9.38
N HIS A 7 33.10 -21.91 8.55
CA HIS A 7 31.97 -22.80 8.28
C HIS A 7 32.40 -23.98 7.42
N GLU A 8 32.19 -25.22 7.87
CA GLU A 8 32.55 -26.45 7.18
C GLU A 8 31.43 -26.91 6.20
N ARG A 9 30.18 -26.57 6.49
CA ARG A 9 29.02 -26.97 5.67
C ARG A 9 28.32 -25.73 5.17
N ILE A 10 28.49 -25.44 3.89
CA ILE A 10 27.95 -24.22 3.24
C ILE A 10 26.98 -24.64 2.15
N ALA A 11 25.73 -24.18 2.23
CA ALA A 11 24.74 -24.30 1.18
C ALA A 11 24.52 -22.93 0.55
N VAL A 12 24.58 -22.86 -0.78
CA VAL A 12 24.31 -21.65 -1.55
C VAL A 12 22.95 -21.80 -2.24
N VAL A 13 22.00 -20.95 -1.87
CA VAL A 13 20.69 -20.90 -2.52
C VAL A 13 20.68 -19.72 -3.50
N CYS A 14 20.57 -19.99 -4.78
CA CYS A 14 20.59 -18.97 -5.84
C CYS A 14 19.71 -19.39 -7.03
N GLY A 15 19.43 -18.46 -7.93
CA GLY A 15 18.78 -18.78 -9.20
C GLY A 15 19.66 -19.73 -10.06
N ALA A 16 19.05 -20.67 -10.77
CA ALA A 16 19.74 -21.68 -11.55
C ALA A 16 20.76 -21.10 -12.54
N TRP A 17 20.52 -19.92 -13.06
CA TRP A 17 21.42 -19.20 -13.96
C TRP A 17 22.80 -18.92 -13.35
N HIS A 18 22.91 -18.78 -12.03
CA HIS A 18 24.16 -18.50 -11.34
C HIS A 18 25.00 -19.72 -11.02
N LEU A 19 24.46 -20.96 -11.20
CA LEU A 19 25.17 -22.19 -10.87
C LEU A 19 26.49 -22.34 -11.63
N GLY A 20 26.52 -22.01 -12.93
CA GLY A 20 27.74 -22.05 -13.73
C GLY A 20 28.83 -21.11 -13.20
N GLY A 21 28.47 -19.92 -12.75
CA GLY A 21 29.38 -18.96 -12.16
C GLY A 21 29.95 -19.40 -10.80
N LEU A 22 29.15 -20.12 -9.99
CA LEU A 22 29.59 -20.67 -8.70
C LEU A 22 30.57 -21.83 -8.85
N GLN A 23 30.50 -22.60 -9.95
CA GLN A 23 31.39 -23.71 -10.26
C GLN A 23 32.68 -23.24 -10.93
N ALA A 24 32.69 -22.06 -11.54
CA ALA A 24 33.84 -21.50 -12.21
C ALA A 24 34.88 -20.99 -11.21
N THR A 25 36.13 -21.41 -11.38
CA THR A 25 37.25 -20.86 -10.59
C THR A 25 37.71 -19.54 -11.22
N VAL A 26 37.14 -18.42 -10.73
CA VAL A 26 37.52 -17.08 -11.18
C VAL A 26 38.50 -16.45 -10.21
N LYS A 27 39.60 -15.87 -10.72
CA LYS A 27 40.54 -15.12 -9.88
C LYS A 27 39.95 -13.79 -9.48
N ALA A 28 39.97 -13.47 -8.16
CA ALA A 28 39.49 -12.20 -7.65
C ALA A 28 40.14 -10.96 -8.33
N SER A 29 41.38 -11.11 -8.84
CA SER A 29 42.07 -10.07 -9.60
C SER A 29 41.37 -9.75 -10.93
N ALA A 30 40.74 -10.74 -11.58
CA ALA A 30 39.99 -10.54 -12.82
C ALA A 30 38.70 -9.71 -12.55
N ASP A 31 37.97 -10.07 -11.49
CA ASP A 31 36.79 -9.32 -11.08
C ASP A 31 37.12 -7.87 -10.69
N THR A 32 38.24 -7.70 -9.94
CA THR A 32 38.71 -6.36 -9.60
C THR A 32 39.09 -5.52 -10.81
N ALA A 33 39.66 -6.17 -11.85
CA ALA A 33 40.01 -5.49 -13.10
C ALA A 33 38.77 -5.00 -13.87
N LEU A 34 37.67 -5.78 -13.85
CA LEU A 34 36.39 -5.39 -14.47
C LEU A 34 35.76 -4.17 -13.78
N LEU A 35 35.97 -4.01 -12.46
CA LEU A 35 35.45 -2.88 -11.70
C LEU A 35 36.33 -1.62 -11.79
N LYS A 36 37.56 -1.74 -12.33
CA LYS A 36 38.53 -0.65 -12.42
C LYS A 36 38.07 0.36 -13.47
N GLY A 37 37.96 1.63 -13.07
CA GLY A 37 37.57 2.74 -13.96
C GLY A 37 36.06 2.95 -14.07
N LEU A 38 35.24 2.15 -13.42
CA LEU A 38 33.81 2.41 -13.34
C LEU A 38 33.53 3.65 -12.47
N PRO A 39 32.56 4.53 -12.87
CA PRO A 39 32.19 5.68 -12.06
C PRO A 39 31.63 5.23 -10.72
N LYS A 40 32.11 5.84 -9.63
CA LYS A 40 31.58 5.58 -8.29
C LYS A 40 30.38 6.48 -8.06
N LEU A 41 29.20 5.89 -7.98
CA LEU A 41 27.98 6.58 -7.57
C LEU A 41 27.84 6.52 -6.05
N LYS A 42 27.52 7.66 -5.45
CA LYS A 42 27.13 7.70 -4.03
C LYS A 42 25.72 7.19 -3.91
N VAL A 43 25.55 6.00 -3.35
CA VAL A 43 24.24 5.38 -3.17
C VAL A 43 23.94 5.22 -1.68
N GLN A 44 22.66 5.31 -1.34
CA GLN A 44 22.15 4.93 -0.03
C GLN A 44 21.21 3.75 -0.22
N SER A 45 21.41 2.70 0.54
CA SER A 45 20.58 1.49 0.47
C SER A 45 19.73 1.38 1.73
N THR A 46 18.50 0.92 1.56
CA THR A 46 17.62 0.57 2.67
C THR A 46 16.86 -0.72 2.35
N TRP A 47 16.27 -1.33 3.35
CA TRP A 47 15.42 -2.50 3.18
C TRP A 47 13.96 -2.07 3.11
N VAL A 48 13.21 -2.75 2.22
CA VAL A 48 11.78 -2.52 2.01
C VAL A 48 11.03 -3.78 2.44
N PRO A 49 9.99 -3.66 3.29
CA PRO A 49 9.18 -4.81 3.63
C PRO A 49 8.34 -5.23 2.42
N TRP A 50 8.38 -6.51 2.06
CA TRP A 50 7.57 -7.06 0.99
C TRP A 50 6.31 -7.72 1.53
N THR A 51 5.23 -7.74 0.73
CA THR A 51 4.08 -8.60 0.95
C THR A 51 4.21 -9.88 0.14
N TYR A 52 3.42 -10.89 0.46
CA TYR A 52 3.35 -12.09 -0.36
C TYR A 52 2.87 -11.82 -1.79
N ARG A 53 2.09 -10.74 -1.99
CA ARG A 53 1.68 -10.31 -3.34
C ARG A 53 2.89 -10.02 -4.24
N HIS A 54 3.94 -9.40 -3.70
CA HIS A 54 5.18 -9.12 -4.45
C HIS A 54 5.95 -10.38 -4.83
N LEU A 55 5.73 -11.50 -4.12
CA LEU A 55 6.33 -12.79 -4.45
C LEU A 55 5.56 -13.55 -5.53
N THR A 56 4.42 -13.05 -5.99
CA THR A 56 3.61 -13.71 -7.02
C THR A 56 4.06 -13.33 -8.42
N ARG A 57 3.81 -14.23 -9.39
CA ARG A 57 4.01 -13.92 -10.82
C ARG A 57 3.12 -12.77 -11.29
N ALA A 58 1.93 -12.62 -10.70
CA ALA A 58 0.98 -11.56 -11.03
C ALA A 58 1.51 -10.15 -10.71
N SER A 59 2.50 -10.02 -9.82
CA SER A 59 3.16 -8.74 -9.53
C SER A 59 4.19 -8.30 -10.58
N GLY A 60 4.44 -9.12 -11.61
CA GLY A 60 5.51 -8.90 -12.59
C GLY A 60 6.85 -9.56 -12.22
N TYR A 61 6.96 -10.20 -11.06
CA TYR A 61 8.15 -10.93 -10.66
C TYR A 61 8.23 -12.27 -11.39
N GLY A 62 9.08 -12.37 -12.42
CA GLY A 62 9.18 -13.53 -13.32
C GLY A 62 9.50 -14.86 -12.62
N ALA A 63 10.24 -14.83 -11.50
CA ALA A 63 10.54 -16.00 -10.66
C ALA A 63 9.49 -16.23 -9.55
N GLY A 64 8.38 -15.48 -9.57
CA GLY A 64 7.34 -15.55 -8.55
C GLY A 64 6.58 -16.87 -8.52
N ILE A 65 5.94 -17.14 -7.42
CA ILE A 65 5.12 -18.32 -7.16
C ILE A 65 3.62 -18.00 -7.26
N GLN A 66 2.78 -19.02 -7.45
CA GLN A 66 1.33 -18.80 -7.62
C GLN A 66 0.60 -18.61 -6.29
N ALA A 67 1.01 -19.31 -5.24
CA ALA A 67 0.28 -19.40 -3.98
C ALA A 67 1.21 -19.30 -2.76
N PRO A 68 1.82 -18.12 -2.48
CA PRO A 68 2.72 -17.96 -1.35
C PRO A 68 2.06 -18.28 0.00
N GLY A 69 0.76 -18.01 0.17
CA GLY A 69 0.01 -18.33 1.38
C GLY A 69 -0.14 -19.84 1.63
N TRP A 70 -0.16 -20.66 0.57
CA TRP A 70 -0.12 -22.12 0.69
C TRP A 70 1.24 -22.60 1.20
N TYR A 71 2.36 -22.08 0.68
CA TYR A 71 3.70 -22.46 1.13
C TYR A 71 3.95 -22.03 2.58
N GLU A 72 3.45 -20.86 2.98
CA GLU A 72 3.46 -20.47 4.40
C GLU A 72 2.68 -21.47 5.27
N HIS A 73 1.50 -21.90 4.81
CA HIS A 73 0.69 -22.87 5.52
C HIS A 73 1.45 -24.20 5.72
N LEU A 74 2.08 -24.73 4.68
CA LEU A 74 2.90 -25.93 4.76
C LEU A 74 4.07 -25.77 5.75
N TRP A 75 4.74 -24.64 5.71
CA TRP A 75 5.86 -24.32 6.60
C TRP A 75 5.42 -24.29 8.07
N LEU A 76 4.33 -23.60 8.38
CA LEU A 76 3.82 -23.50 9.75
C LEU A 76 3.38 -24.86 10.31
N PHE A 77 2.77 -25.70 9.47
CA PHE A 77 2.40 -27.06 9.86
C PHE A 77 3.62 -27.94 10.11
N GLY A 78 4.66 -27.86 9.31
CA GLY A 78 5.93 -28.55 9.53
C GLY A 78 6.55 -28.17 10.87
N GLN A 79 6.60 -26.88 11.20
CA GLN A 79 7.15 -26.41 12.49
C GLN A 79 6.32 -26.91 13.70
N GLN A 80 5.01 -27.02 13.59
CA GLN A 80 4.16 -27.53 14.68
C GLN A 80 4.40 -29.03 14.91
N ALA A 81 4.59 -29.81 13.85
CA ALA A 81 4.93 -31.23 13.95
C ALA A 81 6.29 -31.46 14.66
N ASP A 82 7.28 -30.63 14.33
CA ASP A 82 8.60 -30.70 14.94
C ASP A 82 8.60 -30.26 16.42
N ALA A 83 7.76 -29.28 16.76
CA ALA A 83 7.66 -28.78 18.15
C ALA A 83 6.95 -29.74 19.11
N HIS A 84 6.11 -30.63 18.59
CA HIS A 84 5.32 -31.57 19.40
C HIS A 84 5.38 -32.99 18.83
N PRO A 85 6.54 -33.67 18.84
CA PRO A 85 6.72 -34.98 18.20
C PRO A 85 5.90 -36.10 18.86
N ALA A 86 5.41 -35.92 20.10
CA ALA A 86 4.58 -36.86 20.80
C ALA A 86 3.07 -36.74 20.53
N ALA A 87 2.63 -35.65 19.90
CA ALA A 87 1.24 -35.42 19.50
C ALA A 87 1.05 -35.80 18.03
N PRO A 88 -0.14 -36.38 17.65
CA PRO A 88 -0.42 -36.59 16.25
C PRO A 88 -0.36 -35.23 15.53
N PRO A 89 0.38 -35.12 14.41
CA PRO A 89 0.51 -33.87 13.70
C PRO A 89 -0.89 -33.39 13.25
N PRO A 90 -1.22 -32.11 13.44
CA PRO A 90 -2.49 -31.58 12.98
C PRO A 90 -2.60 -31.79 11.46
N SER A 91 -3.79 -32.15 10.98
CA SER A 91 -4.01 -32.33 9.54
C SER A 91 -3.87 -31.00 8.80
N ARG A 92 -2.89 -30.90 7.89
CA ARG A 92 -2.70 -29.70 7.05
C ARG A 92 -3.95 -29.43 6.18
N THR A 93 -4.64 -30.48 5.73
CA THR A 93 -5.89 -30.38 4.98
C THR A 93 -6.98 -29.70 5.79
N ILE A 94 -7.21 -30.17 7.01
CA ILE A 94 -8.21 -29.58 7.93
C ILE A 94 -7.84 -28.12 8.26
N GLY A 95 -6.56 -27.85 8.55
CA GLY A 95 -6.10 -26.50 8.84
C GLY A 95 -6.31 -25.52 7.70
N TRP A 96 -6.10 -25.96 6.46
CA TRP A 96 -6.34 -25.14 5.27
C TRP A 96 -7.84 -24.87 5.07
N LEU A 97 -8.67 -25.90 5.12
CA LEU A 97 -10.13 -25.77 4.98
C LEU A 97 -10.74 -24.93 6.11
N ALA A 98 -10.23 -25.04 7.34
CA ALA A 98 -10.66 -24.20 8.46
C ALA A 98 -10.30 -22.71 8.23
N ARG A 99 -9.17 -22.42 7.58
CA ARG A 99 -8.79 -21.05 7.17
C ARG A 99 -9.75 -20.52 6.11
N ILE A 100 -10.14 -21.35 5.13
CA ILE A 100 -11.17 -21.00 4.14
C ILE A 100 -12.50 -20.69 4.82
N ALA A 101 -12.96 -21.57 5.72
CA ALA A 101 -14.22 -21.39 6.45
C ALA A 101 -14.24 -20.09 7.27
N ARG A 102 -13.10 -19.70 7.84
CA ARG A 102 -12.98 -18.41 8.55
C ARG A 102 -13.16 -17.23 7.59
N LEU A 103 -12.46 -17.25 6.44
CA LEU A 103 -12.58 -16.20 5.42
C LEU A 103 -14.00 -16.11 4.83
N MET A 104 -14.71 -17.23 4.70
CA MET A 104 -16.11 -17.26 4.30
C MET A 104 -17.00 -16.55 5.31
N ARG A 105 -16.87 -16.90 6.60
CA ARG A 105 -17.66 -16.26 7.68
C ARG A 105 -17.38 -14.77 7.84
N GLU A 106 -16.12 -14.33 7.64
CA GLU A 106 -15.76 -12.91 7.64
C GLU A 106 -16.44 -12.12 6.50
N ARG A 107 -17.02 -12.82 5.54
CA ARG A 107 -17.74 -12.27 4.38
C ARG A 107 -19.22 -12.67 4.32
N ASP A 108 -19.77 -13.06 5.47
CA ASP A 108 -21.17 -13.48 5.63
C ASP A 108 -21.57 -14.64 4.69
N LEU A 109 -20.59 -15.50 4.31
CA LEU A 109 -20.84 -16.73 3.57
C LEU A 109 -20.95 -17.91 4.52
N ASP A 110 -22.02 -18.71 4.35
CA ASP A 110 -22.28 -19.86 5.20
C ASP A 110 -21.22 -20.96 5.00
N CYS A 111 -20.65 -21.44 6.11
CA CYS A 111 -19.78 -22.60 6.14
C CYS A 111 -19.95 -23.36 7.45
N SER A 112 -20.62 -24.52 7.39
CA SER A 112 -20.82 -25.39 8.52
C SER A 112 -19.66 -26.37 8.73
N SER A 113 -19.57 -26.96 9.92
CA SER A 113 -18.61 -28.05 10.20
C SER A 113 -18.86 -29.30 9.32
N ALA A 114 -20.10 -29.57 8.94
CA ALA A 114 -20.43 -30.65 8.01
C ALA A 114 -19.81 -30.42 6.64
N HIS A 115 -19.88 -29.19 6.12
CA HIS A 115 -19.22 -28.82 4.86
C HIS A 115 -17.70 -29.06 4.92
N LEU A 116 -17.04 -28.74 6.06
CA LEU A 116 -15.59 -28.97 6.22
C LEU A 116 -15.25 -30.48 6.23
N ILE A 117 -16.08 -31.31 6.87
CA ILE A 117 -15.88 -32.75 6.89
C ILE A 117 -15.98 -33.31 5.47
N GLU A 118 -17.03 -32.94 4.73
CA GLU A 118 -17.21 -33.43 3.36
C GLU A 118 -16.14 -32.92 2.41
N ALA A 119 -15.71 -31.63 2.53
CA ALA A 119 -14.60 -31.10 1.74
C ALA A 119 -13.29 -31.84 2.05
N THR A 120 -13.03 -32.20 3.31
CA THR A 120 -11.83 -32.96 3.69
C THR A 120 -11.89 -34.36 3.06
N ARG A 121 -13.04 -35.08 3.15
CA ARG A 121 -13.21 -36.39 2.54
C ARG A 121 -13.04 -36.37 1.02
N LEU A 122 -13.60 -35.35 0.37
CA LEU A 122 -13.44 -35.19 -1.08
C LEU A 122 -11.99 -34.95 -1.45
N ALA A 123 -11.29 -34.05 -0.75
CA ALA A 123 -9.87 -33.79 -0.99
C ALA A 123 -9.01 -35.04 -0.83
N ASP A 124 -9.23 -35.83 0.25
CA ASP A 124 -8.50 -37.07 0.49
C ASP A 124 -8.80 -38.11 -0.60
N THR A 125 -10.07 -38.21 -1.04
CA THR A 125 -10.46 -39.10 -2.13
C THR A 125 -9.78 -38.73 -3.46
N LEU A 126 -9.76 -37.43 -3.79
CA LEU A 126 -9.07 -36.93 -5.01
C LEU A 126 -7.58 -37.21 -4.94
N ALA A 127 -6.95 -37.02 -3.79
CA ALA A 127 -5.53 -37.35 -3.61
C ALA A 127 -5.26 -38.85 -3.81
N ALA A 128 -6.11 -39.71 -3.22
CA ALA A 128 -5.98 -41.15 -3.40
C ALA A 128 -6.16 -41.60 -4.88
N LEU A 129 -7.15 -41.06 -5.58
CA LEU A 129 -7.32 -41.29 -7.03
C LEU A 129 -6.11 -40.84 -7.87
N ARG A 130 -5.46 -39.79 -7.48
CA ARG A 130 -4.23 -39.26 -8.14
C ARG A 130 -2.95 -39.89 -7.60
N GLN A 131 -3.04 -40.93 -6.77
CA GLN A 131 -1.91 -41.62 -6.13
C GLN A 131 -0.99 -40.67 -5.35
N ARG A 132 -1.54 -39.62 -4.76
CA ARG A 132 -0.82 -38.68 -3.88
C ARG A 132 -0.99 -39.10 -2.42
N PRO A 133 0.08 -39.05 -1.60
CA PRO A 133 -0.01 -39.45 -0.19
C PRO A 133 -0.87 -38.54 0.67
N GLN A 134 -1.07 -37.30 0.20
CA GLN A 134 -1.90 -36.29 0.88
C GLN A 134 -2.42 -35.27 -0.15
N PRO A 135 -3.57 -34.63 0.12
CA PRO A 135 -4.09 -33.57 -0.73
C PRO A 135 -3.10 -32.41 -0.92
N GLY A 136 -2.91 -31.99 -2.14
CA GLY A 136 -2.20 -30.75 -2.49
C GLY A 136 -3.20 -29.60 -2.70
N LEU A 137 -2.66 -28.44 -3.13
CA LEU A 137 -3.48 -27.25 -3.37
C LEU A 137 -4.57 -27.49 -4.42
N GLU A 138 -4.30 -28.32 -5.42
CA GLU A 138 -5.23 -28.67 -6.50
C GLU A 138 -6.46 -29.43 -5.99
N GLU A 139 -6.26 -30.49 -5.19
CA GLU A 139 -7.33 -31.27 -4.59
C GLU A 139 -8.16 -30.43 -3.59
N LEU A 140 -7.47 -29.58 -2.81
CA LEU A 140 -8.12 -28.67 -1.89
C LEU A 140 -8.95 -27.60 -2.61
N HIS A 141 -8.46 -27.08 -3.73
CA HIS A 141 -9.20 -26.13 -4.55
C HIS A 141 -10.48 -26.75 -5.12
N GLU A 142 -10.36 -27.95 -5.68
CA GLU A 142 -11.50 -28.69 -6.25
C GLU A 142 -12.54 -29.04 -5.18
N ALA A 143 -12.10 -29.52 -4.02
CA ALA A 143 -12.98 -29.81 -2.89
C ALA A 143 -13.67 -28.54 -2.35
N THR A 144 -12.94 -27.44 -2.26
CA THR A 144 -13.50 -26.14 -1.84
C THR A 144 -14.57 -25.66 -2.81
N ARG A 145 -14.26 -25.67 -4.11
CA ARG A 145 -15.19 -25.28 -5.16
C ARG A 145 -16.48 -26.10 -5.12
N THR A 146 -16.34 -27.41 -5.01
CA THR A 146 -17.47 -28.34 -5.10
C THR A 146 -18.34 -28.30 -3.84
N VAL A 147 -17.73 -28.36 -2.66
CA VAL A 147 -18.46 -28.56 -1.40
C VAL A 147 -18.77 -27.24 -0.69
N LEU A 148 -17.79 -26.32 -0.61
CA LEU A 148 -17.95 -25.08 0.14
C LEU A 148 -18.62 -23.99 -0.69
N MET A 149 -18.35 -23.94 -2.00
CA MET A 149 -18.86 -22.91 -2.90
C MET A 149 -19.97 -23.39 -3.82
N MET A 150 -20.38 -24.66 -3.69
CA MET A 150 -21.45 -25.28 -4.51
C MET A 150 -21.27 -25.02 -6.02
N GLY A 151 -20.01 -24.93 -6.50
CA GLY A 151 -19.66 -24.67 -7.89
C GLY A 151 -19.57 -23.19 -8.26
N ASP A 152 -19.75 -22.26 -7.33
CA ASP A 152 -19.63 -20.82 -7.59
C ASP A 152 -18.15 -20.39 -7.65
N ASP A 153 -17.67 -20.11 -8.86
CA ASP A 153 -16.31 -19.64 -9.10
C ASP A 153 -16.07 -18.19 -8.66
N ALA A 154 -17.10 -17.35 -8.63
CA ALA A 154 -16.95 -15.95 -8.22
C ALA A 154 -16.67 -15.85 -6.72
N ALA A 155 -17.37 -16.64 -5.88
CA ALA A 155 -17.10 -16.72 -4.45
C ALA A 155 -15.68 -17.25 -4.18
N LEU A 156 -15.23 -18.23 -4.97
CA LEU A 156 -13.90 -18.79 -4.86
C LEU A 156 -12.80 -17.80 -5.22
N GLN A 157 -12.97 -17.01 -6.30
CA GLN A 157 -12.04 -15.96 -6.69
C GLN A 157 -11.94 -14.85 -5.63
N PHE A 158 -13.07 -14.47 -5.06
CA PHE A 158 -13.14 -13.44 -4.02
C PHE A 158 -12.38 -13.81 -2.73
N ILE A 159 -12.33 -15.11 -2.38
CA ILE A 159 -11.56 -15.63 -1.25
C ILE A 159 -10.12 -15.96 -1.66
N GLY A 160 -9.92 -16.32 -2.92
CA GLY A 160 -8.67 -16.86 -3.44
C GLY A 160 -7.48 -15.95 -3.19
N ASP A 161 -7.60 -14.66 -3.48
CA ASP A 161 -6.52 -13.69 -3.28
C ASP A 161 -6.12 -13.56 -1.79
N ALA A 162 -7.09 -13.50 -0.89
CA ALA A 162 -6.82 -13.42 0.54
C ALA A 162 -6.20 -14.71 1.10
N LEU A 163 -6.56 -15.86 0.53
CA LEU A 163 -6.10 -17.18 0.97
C LEU A 163 -4.75 -17.56 0.35
N LEU A 164 -4.67 -17.49 -1.00
CA LEU A 164 -3.53 -17.99 -1.78
C LEU A 164 -2.35 -17.02 -1.73
N VAL A 165 -2.63 -15.73 -1.80
CA VAL A 165 -1.59 -14.71 -1.81
C VAL A 165 -1.25 -14.25 -0.40
N SER A 166 -2.24 -14.06 0.47
CA SER A 166 -2.10 -13.43 1.80
C SER A 166 -1.63 -11.96 1.70
N GLN A 167 -2.18 -11.10 2.54
CA GLN A 167 -1.78 -9.68 2.61
C GLN A 167 -0.74 -9.41 3.71
N LYS A 168 -0.07 -10.47 4.18
CA LYS A 168 0.94 -10.35 5.23
C LYS A 168 2.15 -9.59 4.72
N MET A 169 2.51 -8.54 5.44
CA MET A 169 3.70 -7.73 5.16
C MET A 169 4.90 -8.23 5.98
N GLY A 170 6.08 -8.28 5.36
CA GLY A 170 7.35 -8.56 6.01
C GLY A 170 7.72 -7.48 7.04
N ARG A 171 8.76 -7.76 7.80
CA ARG A 171 9.31 -6.82 8.80
C ARG A 171 10.74 -6.48 8.45
N VAL A 172 11.07 -5.19 8.57
CA VAL A 172 12.45 -4.71 8.45
C VAL A 172 13.03 -4.56 9.85
N PRO A 173 14.28 -5.00 10.09
CA PRO A 173 14.95 -4.80 11.37
C PRO A 173 15.00 -3.31 11.75
N PRO A 174 14.89 -2.97 13.06
CA PRO A 174 14.82 -1.58 13.52
C PRO A 174 16.14 -0.81 13.39
N ASP A 175 17.25 -1.50 13.20
CA ASP A 175 18.60 -0.94 13.01
C ASP A 175 18.93 -0.56 11.57
N VAL A 176 18.01 -0.81 10.63
CA VAL A 176 18.20 -0.42 9.23
C VAL A 176 18.13 1.10 9.10
N PRO A 177 19.09 1.74 8.40
CA PRO A 177 19.08 3.17 8.16
C PRO A 177 17.81 3.63 7.45
N THR A 178 17.13 4.62 8.00
CA THR A 178 15.94 5.24 7.42
C THR A 178 16.16 6.72 7.19
N VAL A 179 15.52 7.26 6.14
CA VAL A 179 15.58 8.71 5.86
C VAL A 179 14.76 9.51 6.88
N PRO A 180 15.13 10.77 7.17
CA PRO A 180 14.42 11.60 8.15
C PRO A 180 12.92 11.69 7.90
N LEU A 181 12.50 11.87 6.65
CA LEU A 181 11.09 11.92 6.25
C LEU A 181 10.32 10.64 6.61
N GLN A 182 10.93 9.46 6.39
CA GLN A 182 10.32 8.18 6.77
C GLN A 182 10.12 8.11 8.29
N LYS A 183 11.15 8.49 9.08
CA LYS A 183 11.05 8.52 10.55
C LYS A 183 9.93 9.42 11.04
N ASP A 184 9.78 10.59 10.43
CA ASP A 184 8.73 11.54 10.76
C ASP A 184 7.34 10.94 10.49
N VAL A 185 7.13 10.31 9.33
CA VAL A 185 5.88 9.63 8.99
C VAL A 185 5.58 8.48 9.96
N GLU A 186 6.56 7.63 10.26
CA GLU A 186 6.40 6.52 11.22
C GLU A 186 6.05 7.03 12.62
N GLN A 187 6.65 8.14 13.06
CA GLN A 187 6.33 8.77 14.33
C GLN A 187 4.90 9.32 14.36
N GLN A 188 4.46 9.97 13.28
CA GLN A 188 3.08 10.47 13.15
C GLN A 188 2.07 9.31 13.11
N GLN A 189 2.35 8.24 12.36
CA GLN A 189 1.53 7.02 12.34
C GLN A 189 1.37 6.44 13.75
N LYS A 190 2.45 6.35 14.51
CA LYS A 190 2.44 5.84 15.88
C LYS A 190 1.64 6.75 16.83
N SER A 191 1.85 8.07 16.80
CA SER A 191 1.18 9.04 17.65
C SER A 191 -0.33 9.07 17.39
N LEU A 192 -0.73 8.97 16.12
CA LEU A 192 -2.13 8.97 15.68
C LEU A 192 -2.77 7.56 15.70
N ARG A 193 -2.05 6.53 16.15
CA ARG A 193 -2.51 5.13 16.19
C ARG A 193 -3.00 4.61 14.83
N LEU A 194 -2.34 5.05 13.76
CA LEU A 194 -2.57 4.61 12.40
C LEU A 194 -1.48 3.61 12.00
N LYS A 195 -1.77 2.32 12.11
CA LYS A 195 -0.82 1.27 11.73
C LYS A 195 -0.73 1.14 10.21
N ALA A 196 0.49 1.00 9.70
CA ALA A 196 0.78 0.66 8.32
C ALA A 196 0.48 -0.84 8.10
N GLU A 197 -0.73 -1.16 7.68
CA GLU A 197 -1.21 -2.54 7.45
C GLU A 197 -1.48 -2.74 5.96
N ALA A 198 -1.06 -3.88 5.41
CA ALA A 198 -1.32 -4.23 4.01
C ALA A 198 -2.78 -4.66 3.78
N THR A 199 -3.50 -5.04 4.84
CA THR A 199 -4.93 -5.32 4.79
C THR A 199 -5.70 -4.02 4.65
N GLU A 200 -6.63 -4.00 3.71
CA GLU A 200 -7.53 -2.87 3.52
C GLU A 200 -8.45 -2.72 4.74
N ARG A 201 -8.60 -1.49 5.21
CA ARG A 201 -9.53 -1.16 6.30
C ARG A 201 -10.21 0.17 6.06
N THR A 202 -11.45 0.25 6.49
CA THR A 202 -12.22 1.50 6.49
C THR A 202 -11.94 2.30 7.76
N LEU A 203 -11.76 3.61 7.62
CA LEU A 203 -11.58 4.56 8.70
C LEU A 203 -12.59 5.71 8.54
N ASP A 204 -13.47 5.86 9.51
CA ASP A 204 -14.41 6.99 9.59
C ASP A 204 -13.85 8.04 10.57
N LEU A 205 -13.68 9.27 10.09
CA LEU A 205 -13.07 10.38 10.81
C LEU A 205 -14.13 11.47 11.05
N ASP A 206 -14.37 11.80 12.32
CA ASP A 206 -15.12 13.00 12.71
C ASP A 206 -14.16 14.19 12.84
N LEU A 207 -14.16 15.08 11.87
CA LEU A 207 -13.22 16.22 11.79
C LEU A 207 -13.36 17.25 12.91
N ARG A 208 -14.39 17.15 13.75
CA ARG A 208 -14.54 17.95 14.97
C ARG A 208 -13.63 17.45 16.09
N GLN A 209 -13.17 16.20 15.98
CA GLN A 209 -12.25 15.61 16.94
C GLN A 209 -10.80 15.90 16.53
N PRO A 210 -9.97 16.47 17.42
CA PRO A 210 -8.59 16.86 17.08
C PRO A 210 -7.74 15.73 16.53
N ASN A 211 -7.88 14.50 17.07
CA ASN A 211 -7.14 13.34 16.59
C ASN A 211 -7.55 12.92 15.18
N ASP A 212 -8.84 12.96 14.87
CA ASP A 212 -9.35 12.59 13.56
C ASP A 212 -9.01 13.65 12.51
N LEU A 213 -9.06 14.92 12.89
CA LEU A 213 -8.57 16.01 12.05
C LEU A 213 -7.06 15.84 11.73
N ALA A 214 -6.25 15.53 12.75
CA ALA A 214 -4.81 15.27 12.53
C ALA A 214 -4.55 14.04 11.64
N ARG A 215 -5.37 12.98 11.76
CA ARG A 215 -5.32 11.83 10.84
C ARG A 215 -5.65 12.21 9.40
N SER A 216 -6.69 13.03 9.23
CA SER A 216 -7.06 13.56 7.91
C SER A 216 -5.92 14.38 7.31
N HIS A 217 -5.30 15.30 8.07
CA HIS A 217 -4.16 16.09 7.61
C HIS A 217 -2.97 15.20 7.19
N LEU A 218 -2.67 14.14 7.97
CA LEU A 218 -1.63 13.16 7.61
C LEU A 218 -1.90 12.52 6.25
N LEU A 219 -3.11 12.02 6.04
CA LEU A 219 -3.50 11.34 4.80
C LEU A 219 -3.45 12.28 3.59
N HIS A 220 -3.95 13.50 3.73
CA HIS A 220 -3.89 14.49 2.67
C HIS A 220 -2.45 14.92 2.34
N ARG A 221 -1.57 15.08 3.35
CA ARG A 221 -0.14 15.38 3.13
C ARG A 221 0.58 14.27 2.40
N LEU A 222 0.30 13.01 2.74
CA LEU A 222 0.86 11.85 2.03
C LEU A 222 0.43 11.83 0.56
N GLY A 223 -0.83 12.09 0.26
CA GLY A 223 -1.33 12.19 -1.12
C GLY A 223 -0.62 13.29 -1.94
N LEU A 224 -0.22 14.40 -1.32
CA LEU A 224 0.54 15.46 -1.99
C LEU A 224 1.95 15.05 -2.41
N ILE A 225 2.54 14.05 -1.76
CA ILE A 225 3.83 13.46 -2.14
C ILE A 225 3.69 12.09 -2.83
N ASP A 226 2.55 11.85 -3.48
CA ASP A 226 2.25 10.65 -4.28
C ASP A 226 2.18 9.34 -3.47
N ILE A 227 1.87 9.43 -2.17
CA ILE A 227 1.66 8.27 -1.30
C ILE A 227 0.16 8.11 -1.00
N ASP A 228 -0.50 7.33 -1.83
CA ASP A 228 -1.94 7.09 -1.75
C ASP A 228 -2.26 5.96 -0.74
N TRP A 229 -1.84 6.13 0.52
CA TRP A 229 -2.16 5.21 1.60
C TRP A 229 -3.65 5.11 1.87
N GLY A 230 -4.35 6.25 1.76
CA GLY A 230 -5.78 6.34 1.92
C GLY A 230 -6.48 6.83 0.66
N THR A 231 -7.60 6.20 0.33
CA THR A 231 -8.52 6.66 -0.70
C THR A 231 -9.79 7.17 -0.03
N LEU A 232 -10.13 8.43 -0.26
CA LEU A 232 -11.35 9.02 0.27
C LEU A 232 -12.56 8.45 -0.46
N SER A 233 -13.45 7.79 0.29
CA SER A 233 -14.72 7.29 -0.26
C SER A 233 -15.65 8.43 -0.61
N ARG A 234 -15.99 8.56 -1.87
CA ARG A 234 -17.07 9.45 -2.34
C ARG A 234 -18.42 8.76 -2.14
N THR A 235 -18.79 8.46 -0.91
CA THR A 235 -20.13 7.94 -0.63
C THR A 235 -21.15 9.00 -0.98
N GLY A 236 -22.13 8.61 -1.81
CA GLY A 236 -23.07 9.49 -2.47
C GLY A 236 -23.85 10.41 -1.55
N GLY A 237 -24.20 11.58 -2.07
CA GLY A 237 -25.31 12.46 -1.66
C GLY A 237 -25.43 12.91 -0.20
N SER A 238 -25.21 12.04 0.78
CA SER A 238 -25.40 12.30 2.21
C SER A 238 -24.16 12.83 2.95
N ALA A 239 -22.96 12.65 2.41
CA ALA A 239 -21.71 13.11 3.03
C ALA A 239 -21.35 14.58 2.68
N ARG A 240 -22.05 15.19 1.74
CA ARG A 240 -21.90 16.63 1.44
C ARG A 240 -22.53 17.44 2.56
N GLY A 241 -21.72 17.91 3.50
CA GLY A 241 -22.15 18.71 4.66
C GLY A 241 -22.00 18.00 6.00
N THR A 242 -21.53 16.77 6.02
CA THR A 242 -21.15 16.09 7.26
C THR A 242 -19.70 16.42 7.61
N PHE A 243 -19.41 16.49 8.91
CA PHE A 243 -18.05 16.67 9.43
C PHE A 243 -17.23 15.37 9.37
N HIS A 244 -17.62 14.42 8.51
CA HIS A 244 -17.04 13.09 8.42
C HIS A 244 -16.30 12.88 7.12
N GLU A 245 -15.17 12.18 7.22
CA GLU A 245 -14.42 11.64 6.09
C GLU A 245 -14.28 10.14 6.26
N VAL A 246 -14.71 9.39 5.25
CA VAL A 246 -14.55 7.93 5.22
C VAL A 246 -13.41 7.58 4.27
N TRP A 247 -12.37 6.97 4.83
CA TRP A 247 -11.17 6.57 4.11
C TRP A 247 -11.09 5.05 4.01
N SER A 248 -10.67 4.53 2.86
CA SER A 248 -10.16 3.18 2.73
C SER A 248 -8.63 3.24 2.78
N LEU A 249 -8.01 2.57 3.75
CA LEU A 249 -6.58 2.57 3.99
C LEU A 249 -5.97 1.22 3.62
N GLN A 250 -4.91 1.24 2.82
CA GLN A 250 -4.10 0.06 2.53
C GLN A 250 -2.64 0.47 2.37
N TRP A 251 -1.77 0.04 3.28
CA TRP A 251 -0.34 0.33 3.17
C TRP A 251 0.33 -0.60 2.16
N GLN A 252 1.12 -0.02 1.27
CA GLN A 252 1.92 -0.75 0.30
C GLN A 252 3.42 -0.57 0.62
N PRO A 253 4.25 -1.63 0.49
CA PRO A 253 5.69 -1.53 0.75
C PRO A 253 6.40 -0.48 -0.09
N GLU A 254 5.92 -0.25 -1.31
CA GLU A 254 6.41 0.76 -2.25
C GLU A 254 6.34 2.18 -1.69
N PHE A 255 5.46 2.45 -0.74
CA PHE A 255 5.36 3.76 -0.11
C PHE A 255 6.63 4.15 0.65
N ILE A 256 7.40 3.18 1.15
CA ILE A 256 8.71 3.43 1.74
C ILE A 256 9.68 3.96 0.68
N MET A 257 9.66 3.40 -0.53
CA MET A 257 10.47 3.91 -1.65
C MET A 257 10.05 5.32 -2.03
N LYS A 258 8.74 5.58 -2.14
CA LYS A 258 8.21 6.92 -2.42
C LYS A 258 8.60 7.94 -1.33
N LEU A 259 8.65 7.55 -0.04
CA LEU A 259 9.15 8.41 1.03
C LEU A 259 10.65 8.74 0.86
N ILE A 260 11.45 7.79 0.41
CA ILE A 260 12.87 8.02 0.12
C ILE A 260 13.01 8.98 -1.06
N GLU A 261 12.27 8.76 -2.14
CA GLU A 261 12.23 9.62 -3.33
C GLU A 261 11.72 11.04 -3.02
N ALA A 262 10.79 11.15 -2.06
CA ALA A 262 10.27 12.44 -1.60
C ALA A 262 11.21 13.21 -0.65
N SER A 263 12.25 12.58 -0.13
CA SER A 263 13.21 13.20 0.82
C SER A 263 13.88 14.48 0.34
N PRO A 264 14.15 14.71 -0.97
CA PRO A 264 14.68 15.99 -1.45
C PRO A 264 13.75 17.17 -1.21
N TRP A 265 12.44 16.97 -1.11
CA TRP A 265 11.47 18.03 -0.82
C TRP A 265 11.42 18.43 0.65
N GLY A 266 11.89 17.58 1.59
CA GLY A 266 11.90 17.93 3.01
C GLY A 266 12.23 16.77 3.93
N HIS A 267 12.65 17.12 5.16
CA HIS A 267 13.00 16.14 6.19
C HIS A 267 11.81 15.69 7.04
N ASN A 268 10.67 16.36 6.93
CA ASN A 268 9.40 16.00 7.55
C ASN A 268 8.27 16.12 6.53
N LEU A 269 7.15 15.47 6.83
CA LEU A 269 6.02 15.35 5.90
C LEU A 269 5.41 16.71 5.53
N GLN A 270 5.29 17.62 6.48
CA GLN A 270 4.73 18.96 6.22
C GLN A 270 5.62 19.75 5.25
N ALA A 271 6.93 19.77 5.47
CA ALA A 271 7.87 20.46 4.58
C ALA A 271 7.90 19.80 3.18
N ALA A 272 7.94 18.48 3.11
CA ALA A 272 7.95 17.76 1.85
C ALA A 272 6.67 18.00 1.03
N ALA A 273 5.50 17.91 1.66
CA ALA A 273 4.21 18.16 1.02
C ALA A 273 4.09 19.62 0.56
N THR A 274 4.59 20.60 1.34
CA THR A 274 4.63 22.01 0.96
C THR A 274 5.49 22.22 -0.28
N ALA A 275 6.74 21.76 -0.25
CA ALA A 275 7.68 21.94 -1.36
C ALA A 275 7.18 21.26 -2.66
N ARG A 276 6.65 20.05 -2.54
CA ARG A 276 6.08 19.31 -3.68
C ARG A 276 4.87 20.02 -4.26
N SER A 277 4.01 20.59 -3.42
CA SER A 277 2.83 21.36 -3.87
C SER A 277 3.23 22.61 -4.64
N LEU A 278 4.28 23.31 -4.19
CA LEU A 278 4.81 24.49 -4.88
C LEU A 278 5.43 24.11 -6.23
N GLU A 279 6.24 23.06 -6.29
CA GLU A 279 6.80 22.55 -7.54
C GLU A 279 5.71 22.19 -8.55
N ARG A 280 4.61 21.55 -8.10
CA ARG A 280 3.46 21.25 -8.95
C ARG A 280 2.74 22.52 -9.42
N ALA A 281 2.61 23.52 -8.55
CA ALA A 281 1.97 24.78 -8.89
C ALA A 281 2.75 25.56 -9.95
N GLU A 282 4.10 25.54 -9.88
CA GLU A 282 4.96 26.15 -10.91
C GLU A 282 4.80 25.46 -12.27
N LYS A 283 4.68 24.12 -12.26
CA LYS A 283 4.53 23.28 -13.46
C LYS A 283 3.09 23.20 -13.99
N ALA A 284 2.10 23.62 -13.21
CA ALA A 284 0.69 23.58 -13.61
C ALA A 284 0.47 24.38 -14.88
N THR A 285 -0.35 23.88 -15.78
CA THR A 285 -0.64 24.53 -17.07
C THR A 285 -1.99 25.24 -17.10
N THR A 286 -2.92 24.82 -16.23
CA THR A 286 -4.28 25.36 -16.18
C THR A 286 -4.62 26.00 -14.83
N LEU A 287 -5.59 26.92 -14.82
CA LEU A 287 -6.11 27.51 -13.58
C LEU A 287 -6.85 26.46 -12.73
N GLY A 288 -7.50 25.48 -13.36
CA GLY A 288 -8.16 24.38 -12.68
C GLY A 288 -7.21 23.48 -11.91
N GLU A 289 -5.99 23.21 -12.42
CA GLU A 289 -4.94 22.50 -11.70
C GLU A 289 -4.47 23.28 -10.45
N LEU A 290 -4.24 24.57 -10.58
CA LEU A 290 -3.86 25.43 -9.46
C LEU A 290 -4.95 25.47 -8.39
N SER A 291 -6.18 25.63 -8.77
CA SER A 291 -7.34 25.63 -7.88
C SER A 291 -7.48 24.30 -7.11
N LYS A 292 -7.27 23.17 -7.79
CA LYS A 292 -7.22 21.85 -7.13
C LYS A 292 -6.08 21.75 -6.13
N LEU A 293 -4.88 22.27 -6.47
CA LEU A 293 -3.75 22.28 -5.55
C LEU A 293 -4.00 23.16 -4.32
N VAL A 294 -4.64 24.32 -4.47
CA VAL A 294 -5.08 25.15 -3.33
C VAL A 294 -5.98 24.35 -2.40
N ASN A 295 -7.00 23.68 -2.97
CA ASN A 295 -7.89 22.83 -2.20
C ASN A 295 -7.14 21.71 -1.46
N GLN A 296 -6.25 20.99 -2.15
CA GLN A 296 -5.46 19.92 -1.53
C GLN A 296 -4.55 20.44 -0.41
N ALA A 297 -3.91 21.59 -0.60
CA ALA A 297 -3.07 22.23 0.41
C ALA A 297 -3.87 22.69 1.64
N LEU A 298 -5.10 23.18 1.45
CA LEU A 298 -6.03 23.50 2.53
C LEU A 298 -6.44 22.26 3.33
N LEU A 299 -6.80 21.17 2.64
CA LEU A 299 -7.16 19.90 3.28
C LEU A 299 -5.98 19.29 4.07
N ALA A 300 -4.76 19.58 3.64
CA ALA A 300 -3.53 19.12 4.27
C ALA A 300 -3.00 20.07 5.38
N ASP A 301 -3.70 21.18 5.66
CA ASP A 301 -3.26 22.21 6.62
C ASP A 301 -1.84 22.73 6.31
N LEU A 302 -1.64 23.18 5.07
CA LEU A 302 -0.37 23.72 4.56
C LEU A 302 -0.52 25.21 4.24
N GLY A 303 -0.73 26.06 5.26
CA GLY A 303 -1.02 27.49 5.10
C GLY A 303 0.00 28.25 4.22
N GLY A 304 1.29 27.93 4.34
CA GLY A 304 2.33 28.52 3.50
C GLY A 304 2.20 28.16 2.02
N ALA A 305 1.85 26.90 1.71
CA ALA A 305 1.59 26.46 0.34
C ALA A 305 0.33 27.13 -0.22
N VAL A 306 -0.72 27.20 0.59
CA VAL A 306 -1.98 27.86 0.20
C VAL A 306 -1.72 29.29 -0.25
N GLN A 307 -1.05 30.10 0.56
CA GLN A 307 -0.75 31.50 0.21
C GLN A 307 0.08 31.63 -1.06
N ALA A 308 1.11 30.79 -1.23
CA ALA A 308 1.99 30.87 -2.39
C ALA A 308 1.26 30.42 -3.67
N ILE A 309 0.50 29.30 -3.63
CA ILE A 309 -0.23 28.80 -4.79
C ILE A 309 -1.36 29.76 -5.17
N SER A 310 -2.04 30.37 -4.19
CA SER A 310 -3.06 31.39 -4.43
C SER A 310 -2.52 32.61 -5.20
N ARG A 311 -1.32 33.09 -4.84
CA ARG A 311 -0.66 34.17 -5.58
C ARG A 311 -0.34 33.77 -7.03
N ILE A 312 0.11 32.53 -7.25
CA ILE A 312 0.36 32.02 -8.61
C ILE A 312 -0.95 31.97 -9.40
N LEU A 313 -2.03 31.49 -8.79
CA LEU A 313 -3.36 31.41 -9.40
C LEU A 313 -3.88 32.82 -9.77
N GLU A 314 -3.81 33.79 -8.84
CA GLU A 314 -4.24 35.16 -9.09
C GLU A 314 -3.46 35.83 -10.22
N ASN A 315 -2.12 35.67 -10.21
CA ASN A 315 -1.26 36.24 -11.26
C ASN A 315 -1.58 35.65 -12.63
N ARG A 316 -1.81 34.34 -12.72
CA ARG A 316 -2.18 33.69 -13.99
C ARG A 316 -3.59 34.03 -14.43
N ALA A 317 -4.54 34.09 -13.50
CA ALA A 317 -5.90 34.53 -13.80
C ALA A 317 -5.94 35.99 -14.29
N ALA A 318 -5.04 36.83 -13.80
CA ALA A 318 -4.95 38.25 -14.20
C ALA A 318 -4.62 38.42 -15.70
N VAL A 319 -3.87 37.51 -16.28
CA VAL A 319 -3.46 37.55 -17.71
C VAL A 319 -4.22 36.57 -18.58
N SER A 320 -5.12 35.77 -18.00
CA SER A 320 -5.94 34.81 -18.74
C SER A 320 -7.13 35.50 -19.38
N GLY A 321 -7.27 35.39 -20.71
CA GLY A 321 -8.46 35.78 -21.46
C GLY A 321 -9.40 34.60 -21.73
N ASP A 322 -9.14 33.40 -21.16
CA ASP A 322 -9.93 32.21 -21.38
C ASP A 322 -10.97 32.04 -20.27
N THR A 323 -12.21 32.43 -20.55
CA THR A 323 -13.34 32.33 -19.65
C THR A 323 -13.60 30.90 -19.17
N LEU A 324 -13.35 29.88 -20.01
CA LEU A 324 -13.54 28.48 -19.63
C LEU A 324 -12.57 28.06 -18.52
N GLN A 325 -11.29 28.42 -18.64
CA GLN A 325 -10.32 28.15 -17.58
C GLN A 325 -10.64 28.87 -16.26
N LEU A 326 -11.16 30.09 -16.32
CA LEU A 326 -11.63 30.82 -15.14
C LEU A 326 -12.79 30.10 -14.48
N LEU A 327 -13.77 29.61 -15.24
CA LEU A 327 -14.92 28.86 -14.74
C LEU A 327 -14.51 27.50 -14.16
N GLU A 328 -13.55 26.79 -14.77
CA GLU A 328 -13.04 25.51 -14.26
C GLU A 328 -12.31 25.64 -12.92
N ALA A 329 -11.76 26.81 -12.61
CA ALA A 329 -11.09 27.08 -11.35
C ALA A 329 -12.07 27.30 -10.17
N LEU A 330 -13.32 27.64 -10.42
CA LEU A 330 -14.30 27.98 -9.37
C LEU A 330 -14.73 26.78 -8.51
N PRO A 331 -15.11 25.60 -9.06
CA PRO A 331 -15.70 24.52 -8.27
C PRO A 331 -14.82 24.03 -7.12
N PRO A 332 -13.49 23.82 -7.26
CA PRO A 332 -12.65 23.41 -6.15
C PRO A 332 -12.60 24.43 -5.01
N LEU A 333 -12.53 25.72 -5.33
CA LEU A 333 -12.50 26.81 -4.35
C LEU A 333 -13.87 27.01 -3.67
N ALA A 334 -14.96 26.93 -4.43
CA ALA A 334 -16.32 27.00 -3.90
C ALA A 334 -16.60 25.87 -2.89
N ASN A 335 -16.08 24.67 -3.15
CA ASN A 335 -16.19 23.56 -2.21
C ASN A 335 -15.45 23.87 -0.88
N VAL A 336 -14.25 24.43 -0.96
CA VAL A 336 -13.51 24.85 0.25
C VAL A 336 -14.23 25.94 1.00
N PHE A 337 -14.71 26.96 0.32
CA PHE A 337 -15.45 28.07 0.93
C PHE A 337 -16.69 27.56 1.66
N ARG A 338 -17.42 26.63 1.06
CA ARG A 338 -18.66 26.08 1.61
C ARG A 338 -18.45 25.16 2.81
N TYR A 339 -17.34 24.40 2.84
CA TYR A 339 -17.10 23.35 3.84
C TYR A 339 -15.85 23.57 4.69
N GLY A 340 -15.13 24.67 4.48
CA GLY A 340 -13.85 24.95 5.16
C GLY A 340 -13.93 25.32 6.65
N ASN A 341 -15.10 25.74 7.15
CA ASN A 341 -15.27 26.19 8.55
C ASN A 341 -14.86 25.13 9.59
N VAL A 342 -15.02 23.83 9.26
CA VAL A 342 -14.71 22.71 10.18
C VAL A 342 -13.21 22.56 10.40
N ARG A 343 -12.41 22.92 9.39
CA ARG A 343 -10.95 22.76 9.38
C ARG A 343 -10.20 24.03 9.84
N GLN A 344 -10.93 25.04 10.34
CA GLN A 344 -10.37 26.35 10.72
C GLN A 344 -9.53 27.00 9.60
N THR A 345 -9.88 26.72 8.34
CA THR A 345 -9.21 27.30 7.18
C THR A 345 -9.51 28.78 7.05
N ASP A 346 -8.56 29.55 6.55
CA ASP A 346 -8.76 30.98 6.24
C ASP A 346 -9.74 31.12 5.06
N THR A 347 -11.04 31.19 5.42
CA THR A 347 -12.13 31.36 4.45
C THR A 347 -12.10 32.72 3.77
N GLY A 348 -11.45 33.71 4.37
CA GLY A 348 -11.34 35.07 3.83
C GLY A 348 -10.50 35.10 2.54
N LEU A 349 -9.37 34.39 2.52
CA LEU A 349 -8.53 34.26 1.33
C LEU A 349 -9.28 33.58 0.19
N VAL A 350 -9.98 32.48 0.49
CA VAL A 350 -10.73 31.73 -0.54
C VAL A 350 -11.92 32.53 -1.09
N ALA A 351 -12.61 33.30 -0.23
CA ALA A 351 -13.67 34.21 -0.63
C ALA A 351 -13.16 35.27 -1.62
N HIS A 352 -12.04 35.92 -1.29
CA HIS A 352 -11.42 36.92 -2.13
C HIS A 352 -11.02 36.36 -3.52
N MET A 353 -10.48 35.15 -3.56
CA MET A 353 -10.13 34.44 -4.80
C MET A 353 -11.36 34.14 -5.65
N LEU A 354 -12.45 33.66 -5.03
CA LEU A 354 -13.71 33.39 -5.72
C LEU A 354 -14.30 34.66 -6.33
N ASP A 355 -14.39 35.75 -5.55
CA ASP A 355 -14.90 37.03 -6.03
C ASP A 355 -14.09 37.57 -7.20
N SER A 356 -12.77 37.48 -7.13
CA SER A 356 -11.86 37.89 -8.22
C SER A 356 -12.05 37.08 -9.49
N LEU A 357 -12.17 35.76 -9.38
CA LEU A 357 -12.37 34.86 -10.54
C LEU A 357 -13.75 35.01 -11.16
N ILE A 358 -14.81 35.13 -10.34
CA ILE A 358 -16.19 35.32 -10.82
C ILE A 358 -16.29 36.63 -11.59
N LEU A 359 -15.75 37.73 -11.05
CA LEU A 359 -15.79 39.04 -11.70
C LEU A 359 -15.09 39.00 -13.07
N ARG A 360 -13.94 38.31 -13.16
CA ARG A 360 -13.18 38.16 -14.42
C ARG A 360 -13.85 37.25 -15.43
N ALA A 361 -14.56 36.21 -14.98
CA ALA A 361 -15.30 35.31 -15.85
C ALA A 361 -16.59 35.93 -16.41
N ALA A 362 -17.08 37.02 -15.78
CA ALA A 362 -18.28 37.74 -16.18
C ALA A 362 -18.00 38.90 -17.17
N ILE A 363 -16.75 39.29 -17.37
CA ILE A 363 -16.32 40.32 -18.32
C ILE A 363 -15.83 39.66 -19.61
#